data_f8352d243147307842c89bd719f8f5dc
#
_entry.id   f8352d243147307842c89bd719f8f5dc
#
_cell.length_a   1.000
_cell.length_b   1.000
_cell.length_c   1.000
_cell.angle_alpha   90.00
_cell.angle_beta   90.00
_cell.angle_gamma   90.00
#
_symmetry.space_group_name_H-M   'P 1'
#
loop_
_entity.id
_entity.type
_entity.pdbx_description
1 polymer ?
#
loop_
_entity_poly.entity_id
_entity_poly.type
_entity_poly.pdbx_seq_one_letter_code
_entity_poly.pdbx_strand_id
1 'polypeptide(L)' 'MDKLLSQIQEIFRAVFDEPKLIITRESNASTVEGWDSLAHINLLNAIERHYKIRFALGETEALKNVGDLLDLVESKLQAR' A
#
# COMPACT_ATOMS: atom_id res chain seq x y z
N MET A 1 -13.36 6.03 10.83
CA MET A 1 -12.70 6.48 9.60
C MET A 1 -11.24 6.10 9.61
N ASP A 2 -10.81 5.51 8.56
CA ASP A 2 -9.44 5.08 8.47
C ASP A 2 -8.61 6.13 7.74
N LYS A 3 -7.94 6.97 8.50
CA LYS A 3 -7.13 8.03 7.95
C LYS A 3 -5.95 7.47 7.15
N LEU A 4 -5.38 6.37 7.62
CA LEU A 4 -4.27 5.74 6.91
C LEU A 4 -4.73 5.20 5.56
N LEU A 5 -5.91 4.61 5.50
CA LEU A 5 -6.48 4.12 4.25
C LEU A 5 -6.60 5.25 3.23
N SER A 6 -7.08 6.41 3.68
CA SER A 6 -7.22 7.57 2.79
C SER A 6 -5.86 8.03 2.25
N GLN A 7 -4.85 8.04 3.09
CA GLN A 7 -3.51 8.45 2.68
C GLN A 7 -2.89 7.43 1.70
N ILE A 8 -3.06 6.16 2.00
CA ILE A 8 -2.53 5.09 1.15
C ILE A 8 -3.25 5.12 -0.20
N GLN A 9 -4.55 5.41 -0.20
CA GLN A 9 -5.31 5.52 -1.44
C GLN A 9 -4.72 6.59 -2.37
N GLU A 10 -4.29 7.71 -1.82
CA GLU A 10 -3.67 8.74 -2.65
C GLU A 10 -2.36 8.26 -3.24
N ILE A 11 -1.61 7.45 -2.49
CA ILE A 11 -0.37 6.87 -3.01
C ILE A 11 -0.68 5.88 -4.14
N PHE A 12 -1.73 5.07 -3.97
CA PHE A 12 -2.19 4.17 -5.04
C PHE A 12 -2.54 4.95 -6.29
N ARG A 13 -3.27 6.04 -6.14
CA ARG A 13 -3.68 6.86 -7.29
C ARG A 13 -2.48 7.42 -8.04
N ALA A 14 -1.44 7.81 -7.32
CA ALA A 14 -0.24 8.34 -7.95
C ALA A 14 0.56 7.25 -8.64
N VAL A 15 0.74 6.11 -7.97
CA VAL A 15 1.53 5.01 -8.52
C VAL A 15 0.86 4.39 -9.73
N PHE A 16 -0.45 4.26 -9.70
CA PHE A 16 -1.23 3.61 -10.76
C PHE A 16 -1.70 4.60 -11.82
N ASP A 17 -1.43 5.89 -11.62
CA ASP A 17 -1.89 6.95 -12.52
C ASP A 17 -3.39 6.90 -12.74
N GLU A 18 -4.13 6.71 -11.65
CA GLU A 18 -5.59 6.59 -11.66
C GLU A 18 -6.17 7.51 -10.60
N PRO A 19 -6.48 8.77 -10.96
CA PRO A 19 -6.91 9.75 -9.97
C PRO A 19 -8.25 9.43 -9.31
N LYS A 20 -9.03 8.53 -9.88
CA LYS A 20 -10.33 8.16 -9.33
C LYS A 20 -10.34 6.78 -8.68
N LEU A 21 -9.18 6.16 -8.55
CA LEU A 21 -9.08 4.83 -7.95
C LEU A 21 -9.55 4.85 -6.51
N ILE A 22 -10.42 3.91 -6.17
CA ILE A 22 -10.91 3.74 -4.80
C ILE A 22 -10.47 2.36 -4.30
N ILE A 23 -9.84 2.33 -3.15
CA ILE A 23 -9.42 1.08 -2.54
C ILE A 23 -10.13 0.87 -1.21
N THR A 24 -10.24 -0.39 -0.82
CA THR A 24 -10.76 -0.79 0.49
C THR A 24 -9.78 -1.74 1.11
N ARG A 25 -10.02 -2.11 2.37
CA ARG A 25 -9.12 -3.06 3.02
C ARG A 25 -9.11 -4.42 2.32
N GLU A 26 -10.18 -4.75 1.60
CA GLU A 26 -10.28 -6.02 0.87
C GLU A 26 -9.68 -5.97 -0.52
N SER A 27 -9.31 -4.80 -1.02
CA SER A 27 -8.73 -4.67 -2.37
C SER A 27 -7.43 -5.46 -2.48
N ASN A 28 -7.23 -6.10 -3.63
CA ASN A 28 -6.02 -6.89 -3.88
C ASN A 28 -5.67 -6.84 -5.37
N ALA A 29 -4.64 -7.60 -5.76
CA ALA A 29 -4.17 -7.59 -7.14
C ALA A 29 -5.21 -8.10 -8.13
N SER A 30 -6.19 -8.87 -7.66
CA SER A 30 -7.28 -9.36 -8.52
C SER A 30 -8.35 -8.30 -8.75
N THR A 31 -8.51 -7.38 -7.81
CA THR A 31 -9.57 -6.37 -7.87
C THR A 31 -9.08 -5.00 -8.30
N VAL A 32 -7.78 -4.73 -8.19
CA VAL A 32 -7.19 -3.47 -8.62
C VAL A 32 -6.45 -3.70 -9.93
N GLU A 33 -7.00 -3.16 -10.99
CA GLU A 33 -6.41 -3.34 -12.32
C GLU A 33 -5.02 -2.70 -12.37
N GLY A 34 -4.06 -3.44 -12.94
CA GLY A 34 -2.70 -2.95 -13.08
C GLY A 34 -1.80 -3.25 -11.89
N TRP A 35 -2.32 -3.86 -10.85
CA TRP A 35 -1.52 -4.20 -9.67
C TRP A 35 -0.78 -5.50 -9.93
N ASP A 36 0.38 -5.38 -10.56
CA ASP A 36 1.26 -6.51 -10.84
C ASP A 36 2.53 -6.39 -9.99
N SER A 37 3.51 -7.25 -10.26
CA SER A 37 4.73 -7.27 -9.46
C SER A 37 5.49 -5.95 -9.50
N LEU A 38 5.59 -5.36 -10.69
CA LEU A 38 6.30 -4.08 -10.83
C LEU A 38 5.56 -2.96 -10.10
N ALA A 39 4.24 -2.90 -10.28
CA ALA A 39 3.43 -1.89 -9.59
C ALA A 39 3.51 -2.06 -8.08
N HIS A 40 3.56 -3.31 -7.62
CA HIS A 40 3.67 -3.61 -6.20
C HIS A 40 4.98 -3.05 -5.63
N ILE A 41 6.09 -3.26 -6.34
CA ILE A 41 7.38 -2.75 -5.91
C ILE A 41 7.37 -1.22 -5.87
N ASN A 42 6.82 -0.59 -6.92
CA ASN A 42 6.73 0.86 -6.98
C ASN A 42 5.87 1.42 -5.85
N LEU A 43 4.77 0.72 -5.55
CA LEU A 43 3.87 1.11 -4.48
C LEU A 43 4.58 1.07 -3.13
N LEU A 44 5.29 -0.02 -2.85
CA LEU A 44 5.98 -0.16 -1.57
C LEU A 44 7.08 0.88 -1.42
N ASN A 45 7.81 1.17 -2.51
CA ASN A 45 8.85 2.20 -2.47
C ASN A 45 8.25 3.57 -2.20
N ALA A 46 7.10 3.88 -2.80
CA ALA A 46 6.44 5.15 -2.58
C ALA A 46 5.98 5.29 -1.12
N ILE A 47 5.45 4.22 -0.56
CA ILE A 47 5.00 4.21 0.84
C ILE A 47 6.18 4.39 1.78
N GLU A 48 7.28 3.69 1.51
CA GLU A 48 8.48 3.81 2.35
C GLU A 48 8.98 5.25 2.39
N ARG A 49 8.99 5.91 1.22
CA ARG A 49 9.45 7.28 1.15
C ARG A 49 8.48 8.25 1.81
N HIS A 50 7.19 8.01 1.63
CA HIS A 50 6.18 8.89 2.20
C HIS A 50 6.20 8.89 3.73
N TYR A 51 6.34 7.72 4.32
CA TYR A 51 6.30 7.57 5.77
C TYR A 51 7.68 7.44 6.41
N LYS A 52 8.73 7.37 5.60
CA LYS A 52 10.10 7.21 6.07
C LYS A 52 10.26 5.94 6.89
N ILE A 53 9.74 4.85 6.37
CA ILE A 53 9.81 3.51 6.98
C ILE A 53 10.48 2.55 6.01
N ARG A 54 10.81 1.36 6.49
CA ARG A 54 11.42 0.31 5.69
C ARG A 54 10.67 -0.99 5.88
N PHE A 55 10.43 -1.68 4.79
CA PHE A 55 9.83 -3.01 4.81
C PHE A 55 10.93 -4.06 4.64
N ALA A 56 10.86 -5.13 5.43
CA ALA A 56 11.71 -6.30 5.20
C ALA A 56 11.11 -7.12 4.06
N LEU A 57 11.97 -7.85 3.34
CA LEU A 57 11.53 -8.60 2.18
C LEU A 57 10.41 -9.59 2.51
N GLY A 58 10.57 -10.34 3.59
CA GLY A 58 9.56 -11.32 3.98
C GLY A 58 8.24 -10.69 4.41
N GLU A 59 8.29 -9.46 4.90
CA GLU A 59 7.07 -8.77 5.32
C GLU A 59 6.17 -8.45 4.13
N THR A 60 6.78 -8.04 3.01
CA THR A 60 6.00 -7.64 1.84
C THR A 60 5.46 -8.84 1.07
N GLU A 61 6.09 -9.98 1.20
CA GLU A 61 5.62 -11.19 0.52
C GLU A 61 4.36 -11.76 1.15
N ALA A 62 4.10 -11.41 2.40
CA ALA A 62 2.91 -11.90 3.12
C ALA A 62 1.67 -11.06 2.87
N LEU A 63 1.79 -9.94 2.16
CA LEU A 63 0.67 -9.04 1.93
C LEU A 63 -0.28 -9.63 0.91
N LYS A 64 -1.54 -9.80 1.30
CA LYS A 64 -2.57 -10.37 0.43
C LYS A 64 -3.57 -9.33 -0.06
N ASN A 65 -3.73 -8.25 0.68
CA ASN A 65 -4.69 -7.21 0.35
C ASN A 65 -4.25 -5.88 0.97
N VAL A 66 -5.04 -4.85 0.70
CA VAL A 66 -4.74 -3.52 1.22
C VAL A 66 -4.78 -3.51 2.74
N GLY A 67 -5.70 -4.25 3.35
CA GLY A 67 -5.78 -4.33 4.81
C GLY A 67 -4.49 -4.80 5.44
N ASP A 68 -3.90 -5.84 4.88
CA ASP A 68 -2.61 -6.34 5.37
C ASP A 68 -1.53 -5.26 5.24
N LEU A 69 -1.54 -4.55 4.12
CA LEU A 69 -0.58 -3.47 3.90
C LEU A 69 -0.76 -2.35 4.93
N LEU A 70 -2.00 -1.96 5.20
CA LEU A 70 -2.28 -0.93 6.20
C LEU A 70 -1.79 -1.36 7.58
N ASP A 71 -2.04 -2.61 7.94
CA ASP A 71 -1.61 -3.11 9.24
C ASP A 71 -0.09 -3.09 9.36
N LEU A 72 0.61 -3.45 8.29
CA LEU A 72 2.07 -3.43 8.29
C LEU A 72 2.59 -2.00 8.42
N VAL A 73 2.03 -1.07 7.65
CA VAL A 73 2.44 0.33 7.70
C VAL A 73 2.20 0.90 9.11
N GLU A 74 1.04 0.62 9.68
CA GLU A 74 0.73 1.10 11.02
C GLU A 74 1.71 0.56 12.04
N SER A 75 2.04 -0.72 11.94
CA SER A 75 3.02 -1.34 12.83
C SER A 75 4.38 -0.66 12.72
N LYS A 76 4.82 -0.35 11.50
CA LYS A 76 6.10 0.33 11.30
C LYS A 76 6.08 1.75 11.86
N LEU A 77 4.96 2.45 11.70
CA LEU A 77 4.83 3.80 12.22
C LEU A 77 4.88 3.82 13.74
N GLN A 78 4.30 2.82 14.39
CA GLN A 78 4.30 2.72 15.84
C GLN A 78 5.67 2.33 16.38
N ALA A 79 6.47 1.66 15.59
CA ALA A 79 7.80 1.18 16.00
C ALA A 79 8.90 2.21 15.83
N ARG A 80 8.60 3.36 15.23
CA ARG A 80 9.60 4.40 14.95
C ARG A 80 10.11 5.06 16.22
#